data_43cdea5424a4b22bcd68c93116b425f6
#
_entry.id   43cdea5424a4b22bcd68c93116b425f6
#
_cell.length_a   1.000
_cell.length_b   1.000
_cell.length_c   1.000
_cell.angle_alpha   90.00
_cell.angle_beta   90.00
_cell.angle_gamma   90.00
#
_symmetry.space_group_name_H-M   'P 1'
#
loop_
_entity.id
_entity.type
_entity.pdbx_description
1 polymer ?
#
loop_
_entity_poly.entity_id
_entity_poly.type
_entity_poly.pdbx_seq_one_letter_code
_entity_poly.pdbx_strand_id
1 'polypeptide(L)'
;MSIFSKLFGRSDEPGAIRRQIEQARAQNDGATVRRLLESLAKTGDASAQRELGDAYLVATAYDNARVWLEKAAAQGDAEAQHQLGNLYLRGQGVPQNSTTAHEWQEKAAAQGYAAAQTLLGSYYAIGDGVAQDYEKARTWFEKAAAQHDAEAQYQLGLLYFGGLGIAQDYTVAREWCEQAAAQGNAAAQNLLGRLYSGGLGVTQDHAKARDWYTQAAERGNAEAQSILALYYYNGEGGEQNLDKARTWFEKAAAQGDSDALRNLGIIYAEGEGVAQDYKKAYNYWKQAAAQGDTAAQNGLAQLYHDGLGITQDLAQAYQWWKTAAEQDNANAQNHLAICYLQGEGVNKDSKKACEWFEKAALRGHVVAQYGLGILYGHSEELDLPPQPATALLWLEKAASAGHSGAQNALGIRYARGIDVNQDYGKARAYWELSAAGGDPEAQTNLGILYREGLGVTLDPDTAKSWFEKAAAQGFAAAQEALQALS
;
A
#
# COMPACT_ATOMS: atom_id res chain seq x y z
N MET A 1 34.27 40.32 60.54
CA MET A 1 33.98 39.69 59.27
C MET A 1 35.10 38.72 58.95
N SER A 2 34.82 37.46 59.08
CA SER A 2 35.78 36.36 59.14
C SER A 2 36.45 36.07 57.78
N ILE A 3 37.77 35.87 57.83
CA ILE A 3 38.61 35.43 56.69
C ILE A 3 38.10 34.11 56.05
N PHE A 4 37.28 33.38 56.76
CA PHE A 4 36.63 32.16 56.31
C PHE A 4 35.59 32.36 55.16
N SER A 5 34.96 33.53 55.04
CA SER A 5 34.03 33.82 53.94
C SER A 5 34.70 34.18 52.62
N LYS A 6 36.01 34.45 52.60
CA LYS A 6 36.81 34.74 51.37
C LYS A 6 37.45 33.49 50.76
N LEU A 7 37.54 32.38 51.47
CA LEU A 7 38.16 31.12 51.00
C LEU A 7 37.15 30.08 50.48
N PHE A 8 35.88 30.21 50.85
CA PHE A 8 34.81 29.31 50.40
C PHE A 8 33.71 30.00 49.61
N GLY A 9 33.88 31.26 49.25
CA GLY A 9 32.86 32.10 48.66
C GLY A 9 32.87 32.22 47.14
N ARG A 10 33.13 31.15 46.38
CA ARG A 10 33.05 31.19 44.91
C ARG A 10 32.57 29.89 44.25
N SER A 11 32.23 28.85 44.98
CA SER A 11 31.71 27.62 44.44
C SER A 11 30.22 27.68 44.03
N ASP A 12 29.47 28.62 44.59
CA ASP A 12 28.02 28.76 44.41
C ASP A 12 27.62 29.84 43.39
N GLU A 13 28.60 30.52 42.75
CA GLU A 13 28.28 31.41 41.62
C GLU A 13 27.80 30.58 40.42
N PRO A 14 26.70 30.98 39.76
CA PRO A 14 26.14 30.26 38.61
C PRO A 14 27.17 29.84 37.55
N GLY A 15 28.15 30.73 37.28
CA GLY A 15 29.22 30.44 36.31
C GLY A 15 30.24 29.40 36.78
N ALA A 16 30.44 29.23 38.10
CA ALA A 16 31.29 28.17 38.66
C ALA A 16 30.59 26.82 38.59
N ILE A 17 29.30 26.79 38.90
CA ILE A 17 28.47 25.57 38.80
C ILE A 17 28.40 25.10 37.34
N ARG A 18 28.22 25.99 36.36
CA ARG A 18 28.21 25.60 34.93
C ARG A 18 29.54 24.96 34.50
N ARG A 19 30.68 25.50 34.90
CA ARG A 19 31.99 24.87 34.62
C ARG A 19 32.12 23.48 35.23
N GLN A 20 31.58 23.25 36.43
CA GLN A 20 31.55 21.93 37.08
C GLN A 20 30.62 20.97 36.34
N ILE A 21 29.48 21.45 35.81
CA ILE A 21 28.57 20.66 34.95
C ILE A 21 29.32 20.17 33.70
N GLU A 22 30.05 21.06 33.01
CA GLU A 22 30.81 20.69 31.82
C GLU A 22 31.92 19.66 32.12
N GLN A 23 32.62 19.82 33.27
CA GLN A 23 33.61 18.86 33.71
C GLN A 23 32.98 17.46 34.04
N ALA A 24 31.84 17.44 34.70
CA ALA A 24 31.14 16.20 35.00
C ALA A 24 30.60 15.53 33.73
N ARG A 25 30.15 16.29 32.74
CA ARG A 25 29.78 15.77 31.40
C ARG A 25 30.97 15.11 30.70
N ALA A 26 32.13 15.77 30.69
CA ALA A 26 33.35 15.23 30.11
C ALA A 26 33.82 13.94 30.78
N GLN A 27 33.42 13.71 32.03
CA GLN A 27 33.70 12.49 32.83
C GLN A 27 32.59 11.44 32.75
N ASN A 28 31.51 11.69 31.99
CA ASN A 28 30.30 10.87 31.96
C ASN A 28 29.64 10.65 33.34
N ASP A 29 29.83 11.58 34.28
CA ASP A 29 29.23 11.51 35.61
C ASP A 29 27.83 12.16 35.61
N GLY A 30 26.83 11.43 35.10
CA GLY A 30 25.46 11.90 35.01
C GLY A 30 24.81 12.22 36.38
N ALA A 31 25.24 11.56 37.46
CA ALA A 31 24.71 11.81 38.79
C ALA A 31 25.15 13.20 39.31
N THR A 32 26.44 13.55 39.14
CA THR A 32 26.96 14.89 39.48
C THR A 32 26.34 15.94 38.57
N VAL A 33 26.22 15.73 37.26
CA VAL A 33 25.52 16.66 36.34
C VAL A 33 24.11 16.95 36.84
N ARG A 34 23.31 15.95 37.16
CA ARG A 34 21.93 16.15 37.65
C ARG A 34 21.92 16.97 38.95
N ARG A 35 22.75 16.60 39.92
CA ARG A 35 22.81 17.30 41.20
C ARG A 35 23.20 18.78 41.07
N LEU A 36 24.14 19.07 40.17
CA LEU A 36 24.58 20.45 39.90
C LEU A 36 23.50 21.25 39.13
N LEU A 37 22.82 20.60 38.15
CA LEU A 37 21.69 21.20 37.46
C LEU A 37 20.55 21.53 38.44
N GLU A 38 20.21 20.60 39.35
CA GLU A 38 19.19 20.86 40.38
C GLU A 38 19.56 22.06 41.28
N SER A 39 20.82 22.18 41.65
CA SER A 39 21.29 23.34 42.42
C SER A 39 21.12 24.63 41.66
N LEU A 40 21.56 24.67 40.40
CA LEU A 40 21.48 25.84 39.54
C LEU A 40 20.03 26.19 39.16
N ALA A 41 19.19 25.19 38.83
CA ALA A 41 17.77 25.38 38.52
C ALA A 41 16.97 25.99 39.68
N LYS A 42 17.35 25.66 40.95
CA LYS A 42 16.76 26.25 42.16
C LYS A 42 17.09 27.74 42.33
N THR A 43 18.17 28.24 41.73
CA THR A 43 18.47 29.68 41.74
C THR A 43 17.64 30.49 40.74
N GLY A 44 16.83 29.81 39.91
CA GLY A 44 15.98 30.46 38.90
C GLY A 44 16.61 30.51 37.52
N ASP A 45 17.76 29.86 37.28
CA ASP A 45 18.39 29.83 35.93
C ASP A 45 17.52 29.03 34.95
N ALA A 46 16.94 29.73 33.96
CA ALA A 46 15.98 29.14 33.00
C ALA A 46 16.59 28.01 32.17
N SER A 47 17.86 28.18 31.73
CA SER A 47 18.57 27.16 30.96
C SER A 47 18.80 25.87 31.78
N ALA A 48 19.19 26.02 33.07
CA ALA A 48 19.36 24.87 33.94
C ALA A 48 18.02 24.19 34.27
N GLN A 49 16.93 24.96 34.40
CA GLN A 49 15.58 24.41 34.55
C GLN A 49 15.17 23.62 33.32
N ARG A 50 15.42 24.12 32.10
CA ARG A 50 15.15 23.39 30.85
C ARG A 50 16.00 22.11 30.78
N GLU A 51 17.33 22.22 30.96
CA GLU A 51 18.22 21.07 30.88
C GLU A 51 17.85 19.96 31.90
N LEU A 52 17.38 20.36 33.09
CA LEU A 52 16.89 19.43 34.09
C LEU A 52 15.56 18.81 33.67
N GLY A 53 14.67 19.59 33.07
CA GLY A 53 13.44 19.11 32.43
C GLY A 53 13.72 18.07 31.34
N ASP A 54 14.66 18.34 30.45
CA ASP A 54 15.10 17.43 29.39
C ASP A 54 15.67 16.13 29.95
N ALA A 55 16.48 16.22 31.02
CA ALA A 55 16.99 15.02 31.70
C ALA A 55 15.88 14.14 32.29
N TYR A 56 14.81 14.76 32.80
CA TYR A 56 13.63 14.03 33.25
C TYR A 56 12.79 13.47 32.09
N LEU A 57 12.72 14.13 30.92
CA LEU A 57 12.09 13.58 29.72
C LEU A 57 12.80 12.31 29.27
N VAL A 58 14.13 12.32 29.20
CA VAL A 58 14.94 11.13 28.84
C VAL A 58 14.69 9.98 29.83
N ALA A 59 14.53 10.31 31.11
CA ALA A 59 14.23 9.35 32.16
C ALA A 59 12.72 8.94 32.22
N THR A 60 11.90 9.41 31.29
CA THR A 60 10.43 9.21 31.26
C THR A 60 9.67 9.66 32.52
N ALA A 61 10.30 10.51 33.34
CA ALA A 61 9.74 11.07 34.55
C ALA A 61 8.95 12.37 34.26
N TYR A 62 7.87 12.22 33.50
CA TYR A 62 7.15 13.33 32.86
C TYR A 62 6.59 14.36 33.86
N ASP A 63 6.13 13.97 35.05
CA ASP A 63 5.67 14.90 36.08
C ASP A 63 6.78 15.83 36.54
N ASN A 64 7.98 15.28 36.74
CA ASN A 64 9.15 16.06 37.13
C ASN A 64 9.65 16.96 35.99
N ALA A 65 9.64 16.43 34.76
CA ALA A 65 9.98 17.20 33.57
C ALA A 65 9.07 18.42 33.42
N ARG A 66 7.76 18.21 33.54
CA ARG A 66 6.76 19.29 33.48
C ARG A 66 7.06 20.42 34.47
N VAL A 67 7.28 20.09 35.75
CA VAL A 67 7.52 21.10 36.79
C VAL A 67 8.69 22.01 36.44
N TRP A 68 9.76 21.49 35.88
CA TRP A 68 10.93 22.27 35.53
C TRP A 68 10.77 23.01 34.21
N LEU A 69 10.15 22.38 33.22
CA LEU A 69 9.86 23.00 31.94
C LEU A 69 8.84 24.14 32.07
N GLU A 70 7.82 24.04 32.93
CA GLU A 70 6.90 25.14 33.26
C GLU A 70 7.64 26.37 33.81
N LYS A 71 8.65 26.17 34.68
CA LYS A 71 9.45 27.27 35.22
C LYS A 71 10.32 27.94 34.17
N ALA A 72 10.97 27.17 33.31
CA ALA A 72 11.77 27.69 32.21
C ALA A 72 10.91 28.39 31.15
N ALA A 73 9.79 27.75 30.76
CA ALA A 73 8.84 28.30 29.78
C ALA A 73 8.21 29.62 30.23
N ALA A 74 7.91 29.74 31.55
CA ALA A 74 7.40 30.99 32.13
C ALA A 74 8.43 32.12 32.08
N GLN A 75 9.73 31.82 32.03
CA GLN A 75 10.79 32.79 31.82
C GLN A 75 11.08 33.11 30.36
N GLY A 76 10.30 32.50 29.43
CA GLY A 76 10.42 32.75 28.00
C GLY A 76 11.38 31.81 27.27
N ASP A 77 11.91 30.74 27.89
CA ASP A 77 12.76 29.77 27.21
C ASP A 77 11.95 29.05 26.10
N ALA A 78 12.30 29.29 24.84
CA ALA A 78 11.55 28.81 23.68
C ALA A 78 11.59 27.30 23.53
N GLU A 79 12.72 26.66 23.86
CA GLU A 79 12.85 25.20 23.80
C GLU A 79 12.03 24.56 24.91
N ALA A 80 12.00 25.11 26.13
CA ALA A 80 11.14 24.64 27.20
C ALA A 80 9.63 24.78 26.84
N GLN A 81 9.26 25.88 26.20
CA GLN A 81 7.89 26.07 25.70
C GLN A 81 7.53 25.00 24.67
N HIS A 82 8.42 24.71 23.73
CA HIS A 82 8.24 23.62 22.76
C HIS A 82 8.09 22.26 23.45
N GLN A 83 8.98 21.91 24.39
CA GLN A 83 8.92 20.65 25.13
C GLN A 83 7.64 20.53 25.96
N LEU A 84 7.23 21.60 26.60
CA LEU A 84 5.97 21.63 27.36
C LEU A 84 4.76 21.44 26.44
N GLY A 85 4.74 22.05 25.26
CA GLY A 85 3.74 21.81 24.23
C GLY A 85 3.67 20.34 23.83
N ASN A 86 4.83 19.67 23.67
CA ASN A 86 4.89 18.24 23.35
C ASN A 86 4.32 17.36 24.49
N LEU A 87 4.53 17.73 25.76
CA LEU A 87 3.93 17.03 26.90
C LEU A 87 2.39 17.08 26.83
N TYR A 88 1.81 18.25 26.57
CA TYR A 88 0.37 18.40 26.40
C TYR A 88 -0.17 17.66 25.16
N LEU A 89 0.58 17.67 24.04
CA LEU A 89 0.18 16.95 22.83
C LEU A 89 0.06 15.45 23.07
N ARG A 90 1.01 14.87 23.83
CA ARG A 90 1.09 13.43 24.05
C ARG A 90 0.39 12.95 25.32
N GLY A 91 -0.12 13.86 26.16
CA GLY A 91 -0.69 13.50 27.47
C GLY A 91 0.32 12.91 28.45
N GLN A 92 1.58 13.36 28.39
CA GLN A 92 2.70 12.86 29.21
C GLN A 92 2.88 13.74 30.46
N GLY A 93 2.56 13.22 31.65
CA GLY A 93 2.57 13.98 32.91
C GLY A 93 1.50 15.07 33.02
N VAL A 94 0.61 15.15 32.05
CA VAL A 94 -0.57 16.04 31.95
C VAL A 94 -1.68 15.34 31.17
N PRO A 95 -2.96 15.68 31.35
CA PRO A 95 -4.01 15.29 30.42
C PRO A 95 -3.71 15.82 29.01
N GLN A 96 -3.93 14.99 28.00
CA GLN A 96 -3.76 15.40 26.61
C GLN A 96 -4.65 16.61 26.28
N ASN A 97 -4.05 17.64 25.64
CA ASN A 97 -4.78 18.87 25.29
C ASN A 97 -4.08 19.56 24.10
N SER A 98 -4.60 19.33 22.89
CA SER A 98 -4.06 19.89 21.64
C SER A 98 -4.11 21.43 21.62
N THR A 99 -5.15 22.04 22.22
CA THR A 99 -5.26 23.51 22.28
C THR A 99 -4.14 24.13 23.13
N THR A 100 -3.91 23.59 24.32
CA THR A 100 -2.81 24.05 25.18
C THR A 100 -1.43 23.76 24.55
N ALA A 101 -1.28 22.62 23.87
CA ALA A 101 -0.08 22.30 23.12
C ALA A 101 0.19 23.37 22.05
N HIS A 102 -0.83 23.72 21.27
CA HIS A 102 -0.75 24.77 20.24
C HIS A 102 -0.32 26.12 20.81
N GLU A 103 -0.94 26.56 21.92
CA GLU A 103 -0.57 27.84 22.58
C GLU A 103 0.91 27.90 22.98
N TRP A 104 1.47 26.80 23.48
CA TRP A 104 2.88 26.74 23.83
C TRP A 104 3.78 26.71 22.60
N GLN A 105 3.37 26.00 21.52
CA GLN A 105 4.10 26.02 20.27
C GLN A 105 4.09 27.43 19.63
N GLU A 106 2.97 28.16 19.68
CA GLU A 106 2.91 29.54 19.21
C GLU A 106 3.92 30.45 19.91
N LYS A 107 4.02 30.33 21.24
CA LYS A 107 5.00 31.12 22.00
C LYS A 107 6.46 30.82 21.61
N ALA A 108 6.80 29.55 21.45
CA ALA A 108 8.11 29.12 21.01
C ALA A 108 8.40 29.54 19.55
N ALA A 109 7.44 29.34 18.66
CA ALA A 109 7.55 29.67 17.24
C ALA A 109 7.69 31.18 17.00
N ALA A 110 6.99 32.01 17.79
CA ALA A 110 7.10 33.46 17.75
C ALA A 110 8.51 33.97 18.12
N GLN A 111 9.25 33.24 18.94
CA GLN A 111 10.64 33.49 19.27
C GLN A 111 11.63 32.97 18.21
N GLY A 112 11.13 32.35 17.14
CA GLY A 112 11.96 31.83 16.07
C GLY A 112 12.43 30.37 16.27
N TYR A 113 11.94 29.62 17.24
CA TYR A 113 12.35 28.25 17.45
C TYR A 113 11.86 27.35 16.30
N ALA A 114 12.79 26.85 15.48
CA ALA A 114 12.48 26.19 14.21
C ALA A 114 11.58 24.95 14.39
N ALA A 115 11.88 24.09 15.36
CA ALA A 115 11.07 22.89 15.60
C ALA A 115 9.62 23.23 16.00
N ALA A 116 9.39 24.31 16.75
CA ALA A 116 8.05 24.77 17.07
C ALA A 116 7.35 25.37 15.85
N GLN A 117 8.08 26.08 14.97
CA GLN A 117 7.53 26.58 13.71
C GLN A 117 7.11 25.44 12.79
N THR A 118 7.92 24.39 12.67
CA THR A 118 7.60 23.18 11.90
C THR A 118 6.35 22.49 12.46
N LEU A 119 6.29 22.29 13.77
CA LEU A 119 5.13 21.65 14.41
C LEU A 119 3.86 22.50 14.27
N LEU A 120 3.97 23.82 14.40
CA LEU A 120 2.86 24.74 14.22
C LEU A 120 2.36 24.72 12.76
N GLY A 121 3.25 24.67 11.79
CA GLY A 121 2.92 24.43 10.40
C GLY A 121 2.16 23.12 10.19
N SER A 122 2.57 22.06 10.86
CA SER A 122 1.87 20.76 10.82
C SER A 122 0.47 20.83 11.41
N TYR A 123 0.27 21.54 12.53
CA TYR A 123 -1.08 21.74 13.08
C TYR A 123 -2.02 22.42 12.08
N TYR A 124 -1.57 23.47 11.41
CA TYR A 124 -2.37 24.13 10.38
C TYR A 124 -2.56 23.24 9.13
N ALA A 125 -1.59 22.40 8.78
CA ALA A 125 -1.71 21.50 7.63
C ALA A 125 -2.76 20.39 7.83
N ILE A 126 -2.88 19.84 9.05
CA ILE A 126 -3.80 18.75 9.35
C ILE A 126 -5.10 19.21 10.05
N GLY A 127 -5.11 20.40 10.66
CA GLY A 127 -6.26 20.90 11.42
C GLY A 127 -6.34 20.33 12.84
N ASP A 128 -5.20 19.99 13.48
CA ASP A 128 -5.20 19.47 14.85
C ASP A 128 -5.15 20.62 15.87
N GLY A 129 -6.23 20.77 16.64
CA GLY A 129 -6.41 21.86 17.61
C GLY A 129 -6.69 23.23 17.00
N VAL A 130 -6.65 23.36 15.68
CA VAL A 130 -6.94 24.58 14.90
C VAL A 130 -7.67 24.25 13.61
N ALA A 131 -8.30 25.24 12.98
CA ALA A 131 -8.85 25.02 11.63
C ALA A 131 -7.71 24.78 10.62
N GLN A 132 -7.91 23.83 9.71
CA GLN A 132 -6.95 23.55 8.64
C GLN A 132 -6.72 24.78 7.77
N ASP A 133 -5.46 25.13 7.52
CA ASP A 133 -5.06 26.30 6.75
C ASP A 133 -3.67 26.09 6.13
N TYR A 134 -3.62 25.65 4.89
CA TYR A 134 -2.35 25.37 4.20
C TYR A 134 -1.50 26.64 3.92
N GLU A 135 -2.10 27.82 3.80
CA GLU A 135 -1.34 29.06 3.62
C GLU A 135 -0.58 29.44 4.90
N LYS A 136 -1.23 29.29 6.05
CA LYS A 136 -0.56 29.46 7.35
C LYS A 136 0.49 28.37 7.57
N ALA A 137 0.17 27.10 7.24
CA ALA A 137 1.14 26.01 7.33
C ALA A 137 2.40 26.32 6.53
N ARG A 138 2.24 26.73 5.27
CA ARG A 138 3.35 27.15 4.40
C ARG A 138 4.18 28.26 5.04
N THR A 139 3.52 29.30 5.52
CA THR A 139 4.22 30.45 6.14
C THR A 139 5.12 30.02 7.31
N TRP A 140 4.65 29.08 8.14
CA TRP A 140 5.44 28.56 9.24
C TRP A 140 6.56 27.63 8.77
N PHE A 141 6.29 26.75 7.79
CA PHE A 141 7.34 25.92 7.20
C PHE A 141 8.42 26.73 6.51
N GLU A 142 8.08 27.83 5.80
CA GLU A 142 9.06 28.75 5.19
C GLU A 142 9.99 29.37 6.23
N LYS A 143 9.46 29.78 7.39
CA LYS A 143 10.27 30.31 8.49
C LYS A 143 11.23 29.28 9.07
N ALA A 144 10.80 28.06 9.26
CA ALA A 144 11.63 26.97 9.77
C ALA A 144 12.65 26.52 8.72
N ALA A 145 12.25 26.37 7.46
CA ALA A 145 13.12 25.98 6.35
C ALA A 145 14.23 26.99 6.09
N ALA A 146 13.97 28.28 6.31
CA ALA A 146 14.99 29.33 6.28
C ALA A 146 16.09 29.16 7.35
N GLN A 147 15.80 28.39 8.40
CA GLN A 147 16.75 27.97 9.44
C GLN A 147 17.33 26.57 9.16
N HIS A 148 17.17 26.07 7.95
CA HIS A 148 17.62 24.74 7.51
C HIS A 148 16.96 23.57 8.25
N ASP A 149 15.73 23.73 8.78
CA ASP A 149 14.99 22.61 9.36
C ASP A 149 14.58 21.63 8.25
N ALA A 150 15.12 20.42 8.31
CA ALA A 150 14.95 19.41 7.25
C ALA A 150 13.49 18.92 7.13
N GLU A 151 12.76 18.87 8.25
CA GLU A 151 11.36 18.46 8.24
C GLU A 151 10.48 19.54 7.59
N ALA A 152 10.71 20.81 7.92
CA ALA A 152 10.00 21.91 7.28
C ALA A 152 10.26 21.98 5.77
N GLN A 153 11.51 21.75 5.34
CA GLN A 153 11.86 21.66 3.91
C GLN A 153 11.10 20.51 3.22
N TYR A 154 11.03 19.35 3.86
CA TYR A 154 10.24 18.22 3.34
C TYR A 154 8.74 18.56 3.27
N GLN A 155 8.20 19.19 4.31
CA GLN A 155 6.78 19.58 4.34
C GLN A 155 6.45 20.62 3.24
N LEU A 156 7.34 21.56 2.97
CA LEU A 156 7.21 22.47 1.80
C LEU A 156 7.22 21.67 0.50
N GLY A 157 8.12 20.70 0.36
CA GLY A 157 8.13 19.79 -0.77
C GLY A 157 6.79 19.09 -0.98
N LEU A 158 6.15 18.62 0.09
CA LEU A 158 4.83 18.00 0.04
C LEU A 158 3.72 18.99 -0.36
N LEU A 159 3.73 20.21 0.15
CA LEU A 159 2.74 21.23 -0.23
C LEU A 159 2.80 21.54 -1.74
N TYR A 160 3.99 21.74 -2.29
CA TYR A 160 4.17 21.95 -3.73
C TYR A 160 3.88 20.70 -4.55
N PHE A 161 4.22 19.51 -4.05
CA PHE A 161 3.91 18.23 -4.71
C PHE A 161 2.40 18.00 -4.82
N GLY A 162 1.64 18.31 -3.77
CA GLY A 162 0.19 18.10 -3.71
C GLY A 162 -0.65 19.28 -4.20
N GLY A 163 -0.06 20.45 -4.41
CA GLY A 163 -0.81 21.68 -4.69
C GLY A 163 -1.67 22.13 -3.51
N LEU A 164 -1.21 21.91 -2.27
CA LEU A 164 -1.98 22.17 -1.04
C LEU A 164 -1.79 23.63 -0.60
N GLY A 165 -2.83 24.45 -0.74
CA GLY A 165 -2.78 25.88 -0.43
C GLY A 165 -1.84 26.71 -1.33
N ILE A 166 -1.33 26.11 -2.40
CA ILE A 166 -0.48 26.72 -3.41
C ILE A 166 -0.64 25.97 -4.73
N ALA A 167 -0.31 26.60 -5.86
CA ALA A 167 -0.28 25.89 -7.14
C ALA A 167 0.75 24.76 -7.11
N GLN A 168 0.35 23.60 -7.63
CA GLN A 168 1.23 22.43 -7.73
C GLN A 168 2.46 22.76 -8.60
N ASP A 169 3.65 22.48 -8.08
CA ASP A 169 4.92 22.65 -8.80
C ASP A 169 5.92 21.56 -8.36
N TYR A 170 6.07 20.55 -9.22
CA TYR A 170 6.98 19.45 -8.95
C TYR A 170 8.46 19.83 -8.99
N THR A 171 8.82 20.92 -9.72
CA THR A 171 10.21 21.41 -9.76
C THR A 171 10.59 22.01 -8.42
N VAL A 172 9.74 22.90 -7.88
CA VAL A 172 9.93 23.49 -6.56
C VAL A 172 9.86 22.42 -5.47
N ALA A 173 8.93 21.46 -5.58
CA ALA A 173 8.84 20.33 -4.66
C ALA A 173 10.17 19.53 -4.61
N ARG A 174 10.77 19.27 -5.79
CA ARG A 174 12.07 18.59 -5.88
C ARG A 174 13.16 19.38 -5.19
N GLU A 175 13.26 20.69 -5.45
CA GLU A 175 14.29 21.55 -4.86
C GLU A 175 14.26 21.58 -3.33
N TRP A 176 13.07 21.65 -2.74
CA TRP A 176 12.90 21.55 -1.29
C TRP A 176 13.26 20.17 -0.76
N CYS A 177 12.84 19.10 -1.46
CA CYS A 177 13.18 17.73 -1.08
C CYS A 177 14.67 17.44 -1.20
N GLU A 178 15.38 17.99 -2.20
CA GLU A 178 16.84 17.87 -2.32
C GLU A 178 17.57 18.48 -1.13
N GLN A 179 17.12 19.65 -0.63
CA GLN A 179 17.67 20.25 0.58
C GLN A 179 17.43 19.40 1.83
N ALA A 180 16.23 18.89 2.02
CA ALA A 180 15.90 18.01 3.14
C ALA A 180 16.65 16.67 3.06
N ALA A 181 16.72 16.08 1.88
CA ALA A 181 17.41 14.81 1.62
C ALA A 181 18.93 14.90 1.87
N ALA A 182 19.55 16.04 1.55
CA ALA A 182 20.96 16.29 1.84
C ALA A 182 21.24 16.27 3.35
N GLN A 183 20.27 16.59 4.18
CA GLN A 183 20.33 16.48 5.64
C GLN A 183 19.93 15.09 6.16
N GLY A 184 19.61 14.16 5.26
CA GLY A 184 19.27 12.78 5.60
C GLY A 184 17.78 12.57 5.94
N ASN A 185 16.88 13.48 5.59
CA ASN A 185 15.44 13.25 5.75
C ASN A 185 14.99 12.12 4.81
N ALA A 186 14.64 10.97 5.40
CA ALA A 186 14.28 9.76 4.65
C ALA A 186 12.96 9.91 3.87
N ALA A 187 12.02 10.69 4.39
CA ALA A 187 10.75 10.94 3.71
C ALA A 187 10.95 11.81 2.46
N ALA A 188 11.83 12.80 2.53
CA ALA A 188 12.23 13.60 1.38
C ALA A 188 12.95 12.76 0.31
N GLN A 189 13.84 11.85 0.72
CA GLN A 189 14.52 10.92 -0.17
C GLN A 189 13.49 10.00 -0.87
N ASN A 190 12.49 9.49 -0.15
CA ASN A 190 11.41 8.70 -0.73
C ASN A 190 10.60 9.52 -1.75
N LEU A 191 10.27 10.78 -1.43
CA LEU A 191 9.55 11.66 -2.37
C LEU A 191 10.37 11.99 -3.61
N LEU A 192 11.69 12.17 -3.50
CA LEU A 192 12.59 12.30 -4.65
C LEU A 192 12.55 11.05 -5.53
N GLY A 193 12.59 9.87 -4.93
CA GLY A 193 12.40 8.62 -5.65
C GLY A 193 11.11 8.63 -6.49
N ARG A 194 9.99 9.07 -5.92
CA ARG A 194 8.70 9.20 -6.60
C ARG A 194 8.74 10.24 -7.74
N LEU A 195 9.38 11.38 -7.54
CA LEU A 195 9.53 12.41 -8.57
C LEU A 195 10.32 11.90 -9.78
N TYR A 196 11.45 11.22 -9.55
CA TYR A 196 12.27 10.66 -10.62
C TYR A 196 11.59 9.45 -11.30
N SER A 197 10.90 8.59 -10.55
CA SER A 197 10.19 7.44 -11.11
C SER A 197 9.00 7.84 -11.98
N GLY A 198 8.29 8.91 -11.63
CA GLY A 198 7.15 9.43 -12.37
C GLY A 198 7.51 10.46 -13.44
N GLY A 199 8.76 10.94 -13.51
CA GLY A 199 9.13 12.05 -14.41
C GLY A 199 8.43 13.36 -14.03
N LEU A 200 8.16 13.58 -12.74
CA LEU A 200 7.41 14.73 -12.24
C LEU A 200 8.35 15.91 -11.96
N GLY A 201 8.28 16.96 -12.75
CA GLY A 201 9.20 18.12 -12.67
C GLY A 201 10.66 17.82 -13.02
N VAL A 202 10.94 16.60 -13.50
CA VAL A 202 12.24 16.12 -13.98
C VAL A 202 12.03 15.12 -15.11
N THR A 203 13.05 14.83 -15.90
CA THR A 203 13.02 13.68 -16.82
C THR A 203 12.96 12.38 -15.98
N GLN A 204 12.06 11.47 -16.38
CA GLN A 204 11.94 10.16 -15.75
C GLN A 204 13.28 9.41 -15.75
N ASP A 205 13.67 8.90 -14.60
CA ASP A 205 14.95 8.19 -14.43
C ASP A 205 14.80 7.14 -13.29
N HIS A 206 14.51 5.90 -13.69
CA HIS A 206 14.35 4.80 -12.74
C HIS A 206 15.63 4.43 -11.99
N ALA A 207 16.81 4.68 -12.58
CA ALA A 207 18.07 4.40 -11.89
C ALA A 207 18.28 5.39 -10.74
N LYS A 208 18.07 6.70 -10.99
CA LYS A 208 18.10 7.70 -9.91
C LYS A 208 17.00 7.49 -8.88
N ALA A 209 15.80 7.09 -9.31
CA ALA A 209 14.71 6.76 -8.40
C ALA A 209 15.13 5.64 -7.44
N ARG A 210 15.74 4.56 -7.97
CA ARG A 210 16.24 3.45 -7.16
C ARG A 210 17.31 3.88 -6.17
N ASP A 211 18.22 4.77 -6.57
CA ASP A 211 19.26 5.30 -5.68
C ASP A 211 18.65 6.11 -4.52
N TRP A 212 17.63 6.93 -4.78
CA TRP A 212 16.91 7.66 -3.75
C TRP A 212 16.12 6.76 -2.82
N TYR A 213 15.39 5.76 -3.38
CA TYR A 213 14.70 4.77 -2.56
C TYR A 213 15.67 3.95 -1.71
N THR A 214 16.86 3.64 -2.22
CA THR A 214 17.90 2.94 -1.45
C THR A 214 18.31 3.76 -0.23
N GLN A 215 18.62 5.06 -0.42
CA GLN A 215 18.98 5.92 0.70
C GLN A 215 17.87 6.04 1.75
N ALA A 216 16.62 6.20 1.32
CA ALA A 216 15.46 6.26 2.22
C ALA A 216 15.25 4.94 2.97
N ALA A 217 15.35 3.81 2.26
CA ALA A 217 15.16 2.47 2.80
C ALA A 217 16.24 2.10 3.84
N GLU A 218 17.50 2.46 3.58
CA GLU A 218 18.62 2.29 4.52
C GLU A 218 18.43 3.09 5.82
N ARG A 219 17.71 4.23 5.75
CA ARG A 219 17.30 5.03 6.91
C ARG A 219 16.03 4.56 7.58
N GLY A 220 15.48 3.44 7.14
CA GLY A 220 14.33 2.81 7.78
C GLY A 220 12.96 3.28 7.30
N ASN A 221 12.87 4.05 6.21
CA ASN A 221 11.57 4.42 5.65
C ASN A 221 10.88 3.16 5.08
N ALA A 222 9.76 2.75 5.68
CA ALA A 222 9.08 1.50 5.35
C ALA A 222 8.50 1.52 3.92
N GLU A 223 7.89 2.63 3.50
CA GLU A 223 7.37 2.79 2.14
C GLU A 223 8.49 2.66 1.10
N ALA A 224 9.63 3.33 1.33
CA ALA A 224 10.80 3.22 0.45
C ALA A 224 11.37 1.79 0.42
N GLN A 225 11.36 1.07 1.54
CA GLN A 225 11.79 -0.34 1.56
C GLN A 225 10.88 -1.21 0.69
N SER A 226 9.58 -1.01 0.77
CA SER A 226 8.59 -1.74 -0.03
C SER A 226 8.72 -1.41 -1.52
N ILE A 227 8.86 -0.13 -1.88
CA ILE A 227 9.06 0.30 -3.28
C ILE A 227 10.40 -0.20 -3.83
N LEU A 228 11.48 -0.11 -3.05
CA LEU A 228 12.80 -0.61 -3.46
C LEU A 228 12.76 -2.12 -3.69
N ALA A 229 12.01 -2.86 -2.88
CA ALA A 229 11.79 -4.28 -3.08
C ALA A 229 11.13 -4.57 -4.44
N LEU A 230 10.08 -3.79 -4.80
CA LEU A 230 9.44 -3.89 -6.12
C LEU A 230 10.41 -3.55 -7.26
N TYR A 231 11.27 -2.53 -7.08
CA TYR A 231 12.29 -2.19 -8.07
C TYR A 231 13.27 -3.34 -8.32
N TYR A 232 13.71 -4.03 -7.27
CA TYR A 232 14.52 -5.23 -7.41
C TYR A 232 13.75 -6.42 -7.97
N TYR A 233 12.48 -6.55 -7.63
CA TYR A 233 11.61 -7.61 -8.12
C TYR A 233 11.35 -7.49 -9.63
N ASN A 234 11.07 -6.27 -10.12
CA ASN A 234 10.79 -6.01 -11.53
C ASN A 234 12.06 -5.76 -12.36
N GLY A 235 13.23 -5.50 -11.74
CA GLY A 235 14.43 -5.05 -12.44
C GLY A 235 14.37 -3.58 -12.89
N GLU A 236 13.54 -2.76 -12.24
CA GLU A 236 13.43 -1.34 -12.57
C GLU A 236 14.68 -0.57 -12.13
N GLY A 237 15.19 0.29 -13.00
CA GLY A 237 16.39 1.08 -12.73
C GLY A 237 17.68 0.26 -12.60
N GLY A 238 17.67 -1.03 -13.02
CA GLY A 238 18.84 -1.93 -13.02
C GLY A 238 18.46 -3.39 -13.11
N GLU A 239 19.36 -4.28 -12.74
CA GLU A 239 19.11 -5.72 -12.82
C GLU A 239 18.07 -6.19 -11.79
N GLN A 240 17.24 -7.16 -12.21
CA GLN A 240 16.34 -7.89 -11.34
C GLN A 240 17.13 -8.69 -10.29
N ASN A 241 16.64 -8.68 -9.05
CA ASN A 241 17.26 -9.45 -7.98
C ASN A 241 16.22 -9.84 -6.91
N LEU A 242 15.70 -11.05 -7.04
CA LEU A 242 14.63 -11.56 -6.17
C LEU A 242 15.06 -11.72 -4.71
N ASP A 243 16.34 -12.02 -4.43
CA ASP A 243 16.87 -12.12 -3.07
C ASP A 243 16.89 -10.75 -2.36
N LYS A 244 17.34 -9.71 -3.09
CA LYS A 244 17.29 -8.33 -2.55
C LYS A 244 15.85 -7.86 -2.40
N ALA A 245 14.98 -8.16 -3.36
CA ALA A 245 13.55 -7.84 -3.27
C ALA A 245 12.96 -8.43 -1.99
N ARG A 246 13.13 -9.72 -1.75
CA ARG A 246 12.67 -10.40 -0.54
C ARG A 246 13.23 -9.75 0.73
N THR A 247 14.55 -9.51 0.76
CA THR A 247 15.20 -8.90 1.94
C THR A 247 14.60 -7.55 2.30
N TRP A 248 14.29 -6.71 1.31
CA TRP A 248 13.68 -5.41 1.54
C TRP A 248 12.21 -5.51 1.91
N PHE A 249 11.45 -6.44 1.28
CA PHE A 249 10.08 -6.72 1.72
C PHE A 249 10.03 -7.21 3.17
N GLU A 250 10.95 -8.09 3.59
CA GLU A 250 11.02 -8.58 4.98
C GLU A 250 11.26 -7.43 5.97
N LYS A 251 12.12 -6.45 5.62
CA LYS A 251 12.34 -5.25 6.45
C LYS A 251 11.11 -4.37 6.54
N ALA A 252 10.43 -4.11 5.41
CA ALA A 252 9.20 -3.32 5.39
C ALA A 252 8.06 -4.03 6.15
N ALA A 253 7.89 -5.33 5.93
CA ALA A 253 6.91 -6.17 6.63
C ALA A 253 7.14 -6.20 8.15
N ALA A 254 8.39 -6.19 8.61
CA ALA A 254 8.72 -6.09 10.03
C ALA A 254 8.27 -4.76 10.67
N GLN A 255 8.07 -3.73 9.86
CA GLN A 255 7.47 -2.45 10.27
C GLN A 255 5.94 -2.41 10.08
N GLY A 256 5.35 -3.51 9.62
CA GLY A 256 3.91 -3.63 9.41
C GLY A 256 3.42 -3.11 8.05
N ASP A 257 4.31 -2.90 7.08
CA ASP A 257 3.92 -2.47 5.73
C ASP A 257 3.05 -3.52 5.04
N SER A 258 1.81 -3.16 4.72
CA SER A 258 0.80 -4.08 4.17
C SER A 258 1.15 -4.56 2.77
N ASP A 259 1.73 -3.68 1.95
CA ASP A 259 2.15 -4.03 0.59
C ASP A 259 3.29 -5.05 0.60
N ALA A 260 4.27 -4.87 1.50
CA ALA A 260 5.34 -5.83 1.68
C ALA A 260 4.84 -7.19 2.18
N LEU A 261 3.92 -7.19 3.15
CA LEU A 261 3.28 -8.41 3.66
C LEU A 261 2.54 -9.15 2.54
N ARG A 262 1.76 -8.43 1.73
CA ARG A 262 1.07 -9.01 0.57
C ARG A 262 2.04 -9.63 -0.42
N ASN A 263 3.08 -8.89 -0.82
CA ASN A 263 4.05 -9.35 -1.82
C ASN A 263 4.87 -10.55 -1.32
N LEU A 264 5.27 -10.58 -0.04
CA LEU A 264 5.90 -11.77 0.56
C LEU A 264 4.96 -12.99 0.52
N GLY A 265 3.68 -12.78 0.77
CA GLY A 265 2.67 -13.83 0.61
C GLY A 265 2.65 -14.41 -0.80
N ILE A 266 2.69 -13.56 -1.84
CA ILE A 266 2.75 -13.96 -3.24
C ILE A 266 4.05 -14.72 -3.53
N ILE A 267 5.21 -14.16 -3.17
CA ILE A 267 6.53 -14.77 -3.37
C ILE A 267 6.60 -16.19 -2.81
N TYR A 268 6.10 -16.39 -1.59
CA TYR A 268 6.11 -17.73 -0.98
C TYR A 268 5.01 -18.65 -1.52
N ALA A 269 3.86 -18.11 -1.96
CA ALA A 269 2.80 -18.91 -2.58
C ALA A 269 3.19 -19.43 -3.97
N GLU A 270 3.92 -18.64 -4.75
CA GLU A 270 4.33 -18.97 -6.11
C GLU A 270 5.73 -19.65 -6.16
N GLY A 271 6.54 -19.47 -5.12
CA GLY A 271 7.89 -20.01 -5.06
C GLY A 271 8.89 -19.20 -5.91
N GLU A 272 8.66 -17.90 -6.05
CA GLU A 272 9.50 -17.02 -6.87
C GLU A 272 10.81 -16.67 -6.17
N GLY A 273 11.92 -17.21 -6.69
CA GLY A 273 13.24 -17.03 -6.10
C GLY A 273 13.42 -17.72 -4.74
N VAL A 274 12.43 -18.50 -4.28
CA VAL A 274 12.45 -19.27 -3.04
C VAL A 274 11.71 -20.60 -3.24
N ALA A 275 11.90 -21.56 -2.34
CA ALA A 275 11.02 -22.73 -2.32
C ALA A 275 9.59 -22.29 -1.94
N GLN A 276 8.60 -22.82 -2.67
CA GLN A 276 7.19 -22.59 -2.39
C GLN A 276 6.85 -22.99 -0.94
N ASP A 277 6.17 -22.10 -0.22
CA ASP A 277 5.79 -22.32 1.18
C ASP A 277 4.45 -21.63 1.49
N TYR A 278 3.37 -22.36 1.28
CA TYR A 278 2.02 -21.87 1.56
C TYR A 278 1.76 -21.52 3.03
N LYS A 279 2.51 -22.12 3.98
CA LYS A 279 2.37 -21.79 5.40
C LYS A 279 2.95 -20.41 5.70
N LYS A 280 4.08 -20.04 5.06
CA LYS A 280 4.60 -18.68 5.14
C LYS A 280 3.69 -17.70 4.42
N ALA A 281 3.20 -18.04 3.23
CA ALA A 281 2.22 -17.24 2.50
C ALA A 281 0.99 -16.93 3.36
N TYR A 282 0.42 -17.95 4.00
CA TYR A 282 -0.68 -17.80 4.96
C TYR A 282 -0.37 -16.79 6.07
N ASN A 283 0.81 -16.91 6.70
CA ASN A 283 1.19 -16.03 7.80
C ASN A 283 1.33 -14.57 7.38
N TYR A 284 1.89 -14.30 6.21
CA TYR A 284 2.03 -12.96 5.65
C TYR A 284 0.68 -12.40 5.22
N TRP A 285 -0.12 -13.15 4.44
CA TRP A 285 -1.43 -12.69 4.01
C TRP A 285 -2.40 -12.50 5.16
N LYS A 286 -2.32 -13.31 6.23
CA LYS A 286 -3.12 -13.11 7.43
C LYS A 286 -2.85 -11.75 8.09
N GLN A 287 -1.59 -11.31 8.13
CA GLN A 287 -1.23 -10.00 8.68
C GLN A 287 -1.70 -8.86 7.78
N ALA A 288 -1.50 -8.96 6.45
CA ALA A 288 -1.98 -7.97 5.51
C ALA A 288 -3.51 -7.88 5.48
N ALA A 289 -4.19 -9.03 5.48
CA ALA A 289 -5.66 -9.12 5.51
C ALA A 289 -6.27 -8.47 6.76
N ALA A 290 -5.61 -8.61 7.91
CA ALA A 290 -6.01 -7.95 9.16
C ALA A 290 -5.90 -6.42 9.09
N GLN A 291 -5.06 -5.89 8.21
CA GLN A 291 -4.94 -4.46 7.90
C GLN A 291 -5.91 -3.98 6.80
N GLY A 292 -6.72 -4.88 6.26
CA GLY A 292 -7.72 -4.56 5.24
C GLY A 292 -7.25 -4.77 3.80
N ASP A 293 -6.03 -5.31 3.56
CA ASP A 293 -5.57 -5.58 2.19
C ASP A 293 -6.47 -6.64 1.51
N THR A 294 -7.21 -6.19 0.51
CA THR A 294 -8.23 -7.03 -0.17
C THR A 294 -7.62 -8.11 -1.05
N ALA A 295 -6.40 -7.90 -1.57
CA ALA A 295 -5.71 -8.93 -2.35
C ALA A 295 -5.18 -10.04 -1.44
N ALA A 296 -4.65 -9.68 -0.27
CA ALA A 296 -4.25 -10.66 0.74
C ALA A 296 -5.46 -11.42 1.31
N GLN A 297 -6.61 -10.75 1.52
CA GLN A 297 -7.86 -11.40 1.90
C GLN A 297 -8.30 -12.44 0.86
N ASN A 298 -8.21 -12.08 -0.43
CA ASN A 298 -8.51 -13.02 -1.52
C ASN A 298 -7.52 -14.19 -1.56
N GLY A 299 -6.21 -13.94 -1.43
CA GLY A 299 -5.20 -14.99 -1.37
C GLY A 299 -5.38 -15.92 -0.17
N LEU A 300 -5.69 -15.37 1.00
CA LEU A 300 -5.98 -16.12 2.21
C LEU A 300 -7.23 -17.02 2.05
N ALA A 301 -8.28 -16.48 1.42
CA ALA A 301 -9.47 -17.24 1.08
C ALA A 301 -9.16 -18.44 0.17
N GLN A 302 -8.30 -18.23 -0.84
CA GLN A 302 -7.86 -19.29 -1.73
C GLN A 302 -7.12 -20.41 -0.98
N LEU A 303 -6.22 -20.06 -0.03
CA LEU A 303 -5.52 -21.06 0.79
C LEU A 303 -6.50 -21.89 1.63
N TYR A 304 -7.53 -21.26 2.21
CA TYR A 304 -8.57 -21.98 2.94
C TYR A 304 -9.42 -22.87 2.04
N HIS A 305 -9.74 -22.39 0.83
CA HIS A 305 -10.53 -23.16 -0.14
C HIS A 305 -9.79 -24.41 -0.60
N ASP A 306 -8.51 -24.29 -0.95
CA ASP A 306 -7.74 -25.39 -1.53
C ASP A 306 -7.04 -26.26 -0.48
N GLY A 307 -6.99 -25.82 0.80
CA GLY A 307 -6.26 -26.52 1.87
C GLY A 307 -4.75 -26.46 1.69
N LEU A 308 -4.21 -25.40 1.08
CA LEU A 308 -2.79 -25.24 0.80
C LEU A 308 -2.05 -24.67 2.01
N GLY A 309 -1.15 -25.46 2.59
CA GLY A 309 -0.36 -25.06 3.79
C GLY A 309 -1.16 -25.01 5.10
N ILE A 310 -2.46 -25.14 5.05
CA ILE A 310 -3.42 -25.16 6.16
C ILE A 310 -4.51 -26.18 5.88
N THR A 311 -5.31 -26.50 6.89
CA THR A 311 -6.50 -27.37 6.70
C THR A 311 -7.55 -26.63 5.87
N GLN A 312 -8.14 -27.33 4.88
CA GLN A 312 -9.22 -26.79 4.08
C GLN A 312 -10.42 -26.39 4.95
N ASP A 313 -10.95 -25.21 4.71
CA ASP A 313 -12.12 -24.68 5.39
C ASP A 313 -12.92 -23.76 4.45
N LEU A 314 -13.93 -24.33 3.79
CA LEU A 314 -14.77 -23.61 2.83
C LEU A 314 -15.58 -22.48 3.49
N ALA A 315 -15.92 -22.60 4.78
CA ALA A 315 -16.64 -21.54 5.49
C ALA A 315 -15.73 -20.32 5.74
N GLN A 316 -14.46 -20.56 6.10
CA GLN A 316 -13.47 -19.48 6.22
C GLN A 316 -13.15 -18.86 4.85
N ALA A 317 -13.00 -19.67 3.81
CA ALA A 317 -12.81 -19.18 2.44
C ALA A 317 -13.93 -18.22 2.02
N TYR A 318 -15.20 -18.66 2.19
CA TYR A 318 -16.37 -17.82 1.95
C TYR A 318 -16.35 -16.51 2.73
N GLN A 319 -16.01 -16.52 4.03
CA GLN A 319 -15.98 -15.31 4.84
C GLN A 319 -14.92 -14.30 4.36
N TRP A 320 -13.74 -14.78 4.03
CA TRP A 320 -12.67 -13.92 3.52
C TRP A 320 -12.99 -13.36 2.13
N TRP A 321 -13.51 -14.20 1.20
CA TRP A 321 -13.96 -13.67 -0.09
C TRP A 321 -15.09 -12.67 0.05
N LYS A 322 -16.04 -12.91 0.98
CA LYS A 322 -17.10 -11.95 1.26
C LYS A 322 -16.53 -10.61 1.76
N THR A 323 -15.60 -10.65 2.70
CA THR A 323 -14.95 -9.43 3.23
C THR A 323 -14.23 -8.64 2.14
N ALA A 324 -13.49 -9.30 1.27
CA ALA A 324 -12.81 -8.65 0.15
C ALA A 324 -13.78 -8.16 -0.94
N ALA A 325 -14.84 -8.93 -1.23
CA ALA A 325 -15.86 -8.58 -2.21
C ALA A 325 -16.69 -7.34 -1.82
N GLU A 326 -16.99 -7.20 -0.53
CA GLU A 326 -17.68 -6.01 0.03
C GLU A 326 -16.80 -4.75 -0.04
N GLN A 327 -15.49 -4.90 -0.20
CA GLN A 327 -14.51 -3.84 -0.46
C GLN A 327 -14.17 -3.70 -1.95
N ASP A 328 -15.06 -4.15 -2.82
CA ASP A 328 -14.96 -4.00 -4.29
C ASP A 328 -13.82 -4.75 -4.99
N ASN A 329 -13.23 -5.76 -4.34
CA ASN A 329 -12.25 -6.63 -5.01
C ASN A 329 -12.96 -7.55 -6.04
N ALA A 330 -12.71 -7.32 -7.33
CA ALA A 330 -13.39 -8.03 -8.41
C ALA A 330 -13.10 -9.55 -8.45
N ASN A 331 -11.87 -9.97 -8.10
CA ASN A 331 -11.55 -11.39 -8.00
C ASN A 331 -12.34 -12.06 -6.88
N ALA A 332 -12.40 -11.43 -5.71
CA ALA A 332 -13.17 -11.93 -4.58
C ALA A 332 -14.68 -11.95 -4.87
N GLN A 333 -15.20 -10.95 -5.57
CA GLN A 333 -16.60 -10.94 -6.04
C GLN A 333 -16.91 -12.11 -6.96
N ASN A 334 -16.00 -12.44 -7.88
CA ASN A 334 -16.11 -13.61 -8.76
C ASN A 334 -16.12 -14.92 -7.95
N HIS A 335 -15.17 -15.09 -7.02
CA HIS A 335 -15.12 -16.30 -6.18
C HIS A 335 -16.34 -16.42 -5.26
N LEU A 336 -16.80 -15.31 -4.69
CA LEU A 336 -18.01 -15.31 -3.87
C LEU A 336 -19.25 -15.71 -4.67
N ALA A 337 -19.34 -15.30 -5.93
CA ALA A 337 -20.39 -15.74 -6.84
C ALA A 337 -20.34 -17.26 -7.08
N ILE A 338 -19.14 -17.81 -7.27
CA ILE A 338 -18.92 -19.26 -7.41
C ILE A 338 -19.34 -19.99 -6.13
N CYS A 339 -19.00 -19.48 -4.95
CA CYS A 339 -19.43 -20.05 -3.67
C CYS A 339 -20.97 -20.16 -3.59
N TYR A 340 -21.70 -19.11 -3.97
CA TYR A 340 -23.16 -19.17 -4.01
C TYR A 340 -23.71 -20.15 -5.07
N LEU A 341 -23.04 -20.28 -6.20
CA LEU A 341 -23.47 -21.18 -7.27
C LEU A 341 -23.27 -22.65 -6.89
N GLN A 342 -22.15 -22.96 -6.25
CA GLN A 342 -21.76 -24.34 -5.91
C GLN A 342 -22.24 -24.75 -4.50
N GLY A 343 -22.50 -23.81 -3.62
CA GLY A 343 -22.85 -24.06 -2.23
C GLY A 343 -21.61 -24.33 -1.36
N GLU A 344 -20.48 -23.69 -1.67
CA GLU A 344 -19.23 -23.85 -0.95
C GLU A 344 -19.13 -22.86 0.21
N GLY A 345 -19.17 -23.37 1.44
CA GLY A 345 -19.18 -22.56 2.66
C GLY A 345 -20.46 -21.75 2.90
N VAL A 346 -21.43 -21.83 2.00
CA VAL A 346 -22.73 -21.14 2.05
C VAL A 346 -23.79 -21.95 1.31
N ASN A 347 -25.07 -21.74 1.60
CA ASN A 347 -26.14 -22.37 0.84
C ASN A 347 -26.19 -21.85 -0.61
N LYS A 348 -26.49 -22.75 -1.57
CA LYS A 348 -26.66 -22.38 -2.97
C LYS A 348 -27.73 -21.28 -3.14
N ASP A 349 -27.39 -20.28 -3.96
CA ASP A 349 -28.26 -19.17 -4.28
C ASP A 349 -27.85 -18.55 -5.62
N SER A 350 -28.50 -19.00 -6.70
CA SER A 350 -28.18 -18.55 -8.06
C SER A 350 -28.43 -17.06 -8.27
N LYS A 351 -29.38 -16.45 -7.55
CA LYS A 351 -29.64 -15.02 -7.64
C LYS A 351 -28.47 -14.20 -7.07
N LYS A 352 -28.02 -14.57 -5.88
CA LYS A 352 -26.84 -13.94 -5.29
C LYS A 352 -25.57 -14.18 -6.12
N ALA A 353 -25.43 -15.36 -6.70
CA ALA A 353 -24.33 -15.62 -7.63
C ALA A 353 -24.33 -14.62 -8.80
N CYS A 354 -25.49 -14.42 -9.45
CA CYS A 354 -25.62 -13.41 -10.51
C CYS A 354 -25.28 -12.00 -10.03
N GLU A 355 -25.80 -11.58 -8.86
CA GLU A 355 -25.54 -10.25 -8.30
C GLU A 355 -24.03 -10.00 -8.10
N TRP A 356 -23.29 -10.99 -7.59
CA TRP A 356 -21.86 -10.87 -7.36
C TRP A 356 -21.05 -10.97 -8.65
N PHE A 357 -21.42 -11.86 -9.57
CA PHE A 357 -20.82 -11.86 -10.90
C PHE A 357 -21.05 -10.55 -11.63
N GLU A 358 -22.23 -9.93 -11.52
CA GLU A 358 -22.53 -8.66 -12.15
C GLU A 358 -21.61 -7.53 -11.61
N LYS A 359 -21.43 -7.47 -10.29
CA LYS A 359 -20.49 -6.52 -9.68
C LYS A 359 -19.06 -6.70 -10.21
N ALA A 360 -18.57 -7.94 -10.28
CA ALA A 360 -17.25 -8.24 -10.81
C ALA A 360 -17.15 -7.91 -12.31
N ALA A 361 -18.15 -8.27 -13.08
CA ALA A 361 -18.20 -8.07 -14.53
C ALA A 361 -18.23 -6.58 -14.91
N LEU A 362 -18.97 -5.76 -14.14
CA LEU A 362 -18.99 -4.29 -14.32
C LEU A 362 -17.63 -3.66 -14.04
N ARG A 363 -16.79 -4.29 -13.21
CA ARG A 363 -15.40 -3.89 -12.97
C ARG A 363 -14.41 -4.45 -13.98
N GLY A 364 -14.91 -5.11 -15.03
CA GLY A 364 -14.08 -5.65 -16.10
C GLY A 364 -13.52 -7.05 -15.84
N HIS A 365 -13.99 -7.77 -14.81
CA HIS A 365 -13.53 -9.13 -14.55
C HIS A 365 -14.06 -10.10 -15.62
N VAL A 366 -13.16 -10.52 -16.52
CA VAL A 366 -13.52 -11.24 -17.76
C VAL A 366 -14.17 -12.58 -17.49
N VAL A 367 -13.68 -13.34 -16.49
CA VAL A 367 -14.27 -14.64 -16.11
C VAL A 367 -15.69 -14.46 -15.57
N ALA A 368 -15.94 -13.38 -14.80
CA ALA A 368 -17.29 -13.08 -14.31
C ALA A 368 -18.25 -12.67 -15.46
N GLN A 369 -17.75 -11.95 -16.46
CA GLN A 369 -18.53 -11.62 -17.66
C GLN A 369 -18.94 -12.91 -18.40
N TYR A 370 -18.00 -13.84 -18.58
CA TYR A 370 -18.30 -15.17 -19.14
C TYR A 370 -19.30 -15.93 -18.29
N GLY A 371 -19.07 -15.98 -16.96
CA GLY A 371 -19.99 -16.64 -16.01
C GLY A 371 -21.43 -16.14 -16.12
N LEU A 372 -21.63 -14.81 -16.17
CA LEU A 372 -22.97 -14.22 -16.38
C LEU A 372 -23.58 -14.63 -17.73
N GLY A 373 -22.78 -14.63 -18.79
CA GLY A 373 -23.23 -15.02 -20.11
C GLY A 373 -23.74 -16.47 -20.15
N ILE A 374 -23.08 -17.35 -19.41
CA ILE A 374 -23.51 -18.77 -19.27
C ILE A 374 -24.75 -18.87 -18.37
N LEU A 375 -24.74 -18.21 -17.18
CA LEU A 375 -25.88 -18.29 -16.24
C LEU A 375 -27.18 -17.76 -16.86
N TYR A 376 -27.15 -16.63 -17.52
CA TYR A 376 -28.34 -16.07 -18.19
C TYR A 376 -28.73 -16.87 -19.44
N GLY A 377 -27.80 -17.60 -20.03
CA GLY A 377 -28.10 -18.54 -21.15
C GLY A 377 -28.71 -19.86 -20.72
N HIS A 378 -28.54 -20.28 -19.46
CA HIS A 378 -29.11 -21.47 -18.86
C HIS A 378 -30.06 -21.16 -17.70
N SER A 379 -30.76 -20.03 -17.80
CA SER A 379 -31.58 -19.48 -16.73
C SER A 379 -32.70 -20.39 -16.24
N GLU A 380 -33.27 -21.19 -17.12
CA GLU A 380 -34.35 -22.15 -16.79
C GLU A 380 -33.87 -23.23 -15.80
N GLU A 381 -32.65 -23.72 -15.96
CA GLU A 381 -32.05 -24.74 -15.10
C GLU A 381 -31.73 -24.22 -13.69
N LEU A 382 -31.61 -22.91 -13.56
CA LEU A 382 -31.17 -22.21 -12.33
C LEU A 382 -32.28 -21.44 -11.63
N ASP A 383 -33.53 -21.57 -12.08
CA ASP A 383 -34.70 -20.83 -11.59
C ASP A 383 -34.50 -19.31 -11.67
N LEU A 384 -33.87 -18.86 -12.76
CA LEU A 384 -33.64 -17.46 -13.09
C LEU A 384 -34.56 -16.99 -14.22
N PRO A 385 -34.97 -15.72 -14.28
CA PRO A 385 -35.71 -15.22 -15.41
C PRO A 385 -34.87 -15.27 -16.70
N PRO A 386 -35.42 -15.70 -17.84
CA PRO A 386 -34.70 -15.73 -19.11
C PRO A 386 -34.19 -14.33 -19.53
N GLN A 387 -32.90 -14.23 -19.83
CA GLN A 387 -32.27 -12.96 -20.25
C GLN A 387 -31.31 -13.17 -21.45
N PRO A 388 -31.81 -13.63 -22.61
CA PRO A 388 -30.94 -14.00 -23.72
C PRO A 388 -30.14 -12.83 -24.30
N ALA A 389 -30.70 -11.62 -24.35
CA ALA A 389 -29.98 -10.44 -24.80
C ALA A 389 -28.84 -10.02 -23.82
N THR A 390 -29.09 -10.17 -22.53
CA THR A 390 -28.07 -9.90 -21.49
C THR A 390 -26.97 -10.96 -21.54
N ALA A 391 -27.34 -12.23 -21.73
CA ALA A 391 -26.38 -13.33 -21.92
C ALA A 391 -25.42 -13.06 -23.08
N LEU A 392 -26.00 -12.70 -24.25
CA LEU A 392 -25.22 -12.36 -25.44
C LEU A 392 -24.29 -11.18 -25.19
N LEU A 393 -24.78 -10.10 -24.60
CA LEU A 393 -23.98 -8.92 -24.28
C LEU A 393 -22.74 -9.24 -23.43
N TRP A 394 -22.91 -10.06 -22.38
CA TRP A 394 -21.80 -10.43 -21.52
C TRP A 394 -20.82 -11.38 -22.18
N LEU A 395 -21.32 -12.34 -22.99
CA LEU A 395 -20.44 -13.19 -23.81
C LEU A 395 -19.63 -12.38 -24.83
N GLU A 396 -20.23 -11.38 -25.49
CA GLU A 396 -19.52 -10.48 -26.42
C GLU A 396 -18.44 -9.67 -25.72
N LYS A 397 -18.71 -9.13 -24.52
CA LYS A 397 -17.70 -8.43 -23.72
C LYS A 397 -16.54 -9.35 -23.35
N ALA A 398 -16.82 -10.53 -22.83
CA ALA A 398 -15.78 -11.49 -22.47
C ALA A 398 -14.97 -11.96 -23.69
N ALA A 399 -15.63 -12.22 -24.81
CA ALA A 399 -14.99 -12.63 -26.06
C ALA A 399 -14.07 -11.53 -26.64
N SER A 400 -14.52 -10.27 -26.59
CA SER A 400 -13.70 -9.12 -27.01
C SER A 400 -12.48 -8.88 -26.12
N ALA A 401 -12.56 -9.28 -24.84
CA ALA A 401 -11.46 -9.32 -23.89
C ALA A 401 -10.55 -10.55 -24.03
N GLY A 402 -10.80 -11.40 -25.02
CA GLY A 402 -9.96 -12.56 -25.34
C GLY A 402 -10.31 -13.86 -24.61
N HIS A 403 -11.46 -13.94 -23.91
CA HIS A 403 -11.85 -15.16 -23.21
C HIS A 403 -12.26 -16.28 -24.20
N SER A 404 -11.44 -17.33 -24.33
CA SER A 404 -11.64 -18.41 -25.30
C SER A 404 -12.99 -19.14 -25.12
N GLY A 405 -13.38 -19.46 -23.88
CA GLY A 405 -14.69 -20.07 -23.61
C GLY A 405 -15.87 -19.20 -24.05
N ALA A 406 -15.79 -17.88 -23.94
CA ALA A 406 -16.84 -16.97 -24.42
C ALA A 406 -16.89 -16.92 -25.95
N GLN A 407 -15.72 -16.92 -26.61
CA GLN A 407 -15.61 -17.00 -28.07
C GLN A 407 -16.21 -18.31 -28.57
N ASN A 408 -15.89 -19.44 -27.94
CA ASN A 408 -16.49 -20.74 -28.28
C ASN A 408 -18.01 -20.72 -28.08
N ALA A 409 -18.50 -20.24 -26.95
CA ALA A 409 -19.93 -20.13 -26.65
C ALA A 409 -20.68 -19.29 -27.69
N LEU A 410 -20.12 -18.16 -28.15
CA LEU A 410 -20.68 -17.35 -29.22
C LEU A 410 -20.68 -18.11 -30.56
N GLY A 411 -19.60 -18.80 -30.88
CA GLY A 411 -19.52 -19.65 -32.05
C GLY A 411 -20.66 -20.69 -32.08
N ILE A 412 -20.91 -21.36 -30.97
CA ILE A 412 -22.02 -22.33 -30.82
C ILE A 412 -23.38 -21.63 -31.01
N ARG A 413 -23.59 -20.45 -30.41
CA ARG A 413 -24.84 -19.68 -30.54
C ARG A 413 -25.13 -19.30 -31.98
N TYR A 414 -24.14 -18.76 -32.69
CA TYR A 414 -24.28 -18.40 -34.12
C TYR A 414 -24.44 -19.63 -35.00
N ALA A 415 -23.75 -20.74 -34.75
CA ALA A 415 -23.90 -21.98 -35.54
C ALA A 415 -25.29 -22.63 -35.39
N ARG A 416 -25.90 -22.54 -34.19
CA ARG A 416 -27.21 -23.15 -33.91
C ARG A 416 -28.37 -22.16 -34.02
N GLY A 417 -28.13 -20.86 -34.15
CA GLY A 417 -29.19 -19.85 -34.14
C GLY A 417 -29.85 -19.69 -32.76
N ILE A 418 -29.06 -19.84 -31.66
CA ILE A 418 -29.59 -19.69 -30.29
C ILE A 418 -29.53 -18.20 -29.91
N ASP A 419 -30.67 -17.59 -29.69
CA ASP A 419 -30.86 -16.17 -29.38
C ASP A 419 -30.32 -15.17 -30.43
N VAL A 420 -29.83 -15.68 -31.57
CA VAL A 420 -29.33 -14.94 -32.72
C VAL A 420 -29.75 -15.65 -34.02
N ASN A 421 -29.74 -14.94 -35.13
CA ASN A 421 -29.90 -15.59 -36.43
C ASN A 421 -28.69 -16.51 -36.70
N GLN A 422 -28.95 -17.71 -37.22
CA GLN A 422 -27.92 -18.65 -37.61
C GLN A 422 -26.95 -18.00 -38.61
N ASP A 423 -25.65 -18.09 -38.33
CA ASP A 423 -24.60 -17.53 -39.17
C ASP A 423 -23.28 -18.30 -38.97
N TYR A 424 -23.02 -19.25 -39.88
CA TYR A 424 -21.80 -20.06 -39.85
C TYR A 424 -20.52 -19.25 -40.10
N GLY A 425 -20.61 -18.10 -40.82
CA GLY A 425 -19.46 -17.21 -41.01
C GLY A 425 -19.01 -16.56 -39.71
N LYS A 426 -19.95 -16.05 -38.91
CA LYS A 426 -19.68 -15.55 -37.56
C LYS A 426 -19.25 -16.65 -36.62
N ALA A 427 -19.91 -17.83 -36.68
CA ALA A 427 -19.51 -18.97 -35.86
C ALA A 427 -18.05 -19.36 -36.10
N ARG A 428 -17.65 -19.45 -37.37
CA ARG A 428 -16.26 -19.70 -37.77
C ARG A 428 -15.32 -18.67 -37.21
N ALA A 429 -15.60 -17.37 -37.36
CA ALA A 429 -14.74 -16.31 -36.90
C ALA A 429 -14.50 -16.37 -35.39
N TYR A 430 -15.54 -16.63 -34.57
CA TYR A 430 -15.40 -16.80 -33.15
C TYR A 430 -14.63 -18.06 -32.77
N TRP A 431 -14.87 -19.20 -33.46
CA TRP A 431 -14.12 -20.43 -33.22
C TRP A 431 -12.65 -20.32 -33.63
N GLU A 432 -12.32 -19.56 -34.71
CA GLU A 432 -10.94 -19.31 -35.09
C GLU A 432 -10.19 -18.54 -33.97
N LEU A 433 -10.83 -17.55 -33.32
CA LEU A 433 -10.27 -16.83 -32.17
C LEU A 433 -10.08 -17.75 -30.96
N SER A 434 -11.10 -18.55 -30.64
CA SER A 434 -11.03 -19.49 -29.51
C SER A 434 -9.98 -20.57 -29.74
N ALA A 435 -9.92 -21.13 -30.94
CA ALA A 435 -8.95 -22.15 -31.33
C ALA A 435 -7.52 -21.67 -31.33
N ALA A 436 -7.31 -20.37 -31.66
CA ALA A 436 -6.00 -19.73 -31.53
C ALA A 436 -5.55 -19.63 -30.06
N GLY A 437 -6.50 -19.52 -29.12
CA GLY A 437 -6.28 -19.63 -27.67
C GLY A 437 -6.12 -21.08 -27.18
N GLY A 438 -6.14 -22.04 -28.08
CA GLY A 438 -5.91 -23.46 -27.75
C GLY A 438 -7.16 -24.26 -27.38
N ASP A 439 -8.37 -23.70 -27.43
CA ASP A 439 -9.62 -24.39 -27.05
C ASP A 439 -9.89 -25.61 -27.93
N PRO A 440 -9.88 -26.84 -27.39
CA PRO A 440 -10.05 -28.05 -28.20
C PRO A 440 -11.49 -28.26 -28.72
N GLU A 441 -12.49 -27.69 -28.02
CA GLU A 441 -13.87 -27.76 -28.49
C GLU A 441 -14.08 -26.87 -29.72
N ALA A 442 -13.52 -25.63 -29.69
CA ALA A 442 -13.55 -24.74 -30.83
C ALA A 442 -12.79 -25.31 -32.05
N GLN A 443 -11.62 -25.93 -31.80
CA GLN A 443 -10.89 -26.67 -32.85
C GLN A 443 -11.74 -27.80 -33.46
N THR A 444 -12.45 -28.56 -32.62
CA THR A 444 -13.32 -29.62 -33.08
C THR A 444 -14.49 -29.05 -33.90
N ASN A 445 -15.10 -27.97 -33.43
CA ASN A 445 -16.20 -27.30 -34.14
C ASN A 445 -15.78 -26.78 -35.51
N LEU A 446 -14.54 -26.20 -35.62
CA LEU A 446 -13.97 -25.84 -36.91
C LEU A 446 -13.79 -27.05 -37.83
N GLY A 447 -13.28 -28.15 -37.28
CA GLY A 447 -13.17 -29.40 -38.04
C GLY A 447 -14.51 -29.87 -38.60
N ILE A 448 -15.58 -29.78 -37.83
CA ILE A 448 -16.94 -30.10 -38.27
C ILE A 448 -17.42 -29.17 -39.39
N LEU A 449 -17.17 -27.86 -39.27
CA LEU A 449 -17.54 -26.89 -40.32
C LEU A 449 -16.90 -27.24 -41.68
N TYR A 450 -15.61 -27.56 -41.69
CA TYR A 450 -14.89 -27.91 -42.92
C TYR A 450 -15.28 -29.30 -43.44
N ARG A 451 -15.54 -30.26 -42.56
CA ARG A 451 -16.00 -31.58 -42.95
C ARG A 451 -17.36 -31.57 -43.62
N GLU A 452 -18.28 -30.71 -43.16
CA GLU A 452 -19.66 -30.65 -43.62
C GLU A 452 -19.93 -29.52 -44.61
N GLY A 453 -18.94 -28.61 -44.84
CA GLY A 453 -19.10 -27.49 -45.76
C GLY A 453 -20.08 -26.43 -45.24
N LEU A 454 -20.19 -26.26 -43.90
CA LEU A 454 -21.13 -25.32 -43.28
C LEU A 454 -20.54 -23.90 -43.26
N GLY A 455 -21.01 -23.03 -44.16
CA GLY A 455 -20.50 -21.66 -44.33
C GLY A 455 -19.07 -21.55 -44.85
N VAL A 456 -18.47 -22.67 -45.24
CA VAL A 456 -17.15 -22.79 -45.87
C VAL A 456 -17.22 -23.82 -47.00
N THR A 457 -16.24 -23.80 -47.92
CA THR A 457 -16.07 -24.92 -48.84
C THR A 457 -15.71 -26.18 -48.08
N LEU A 458 -16.35 -27.28 -48.45
CA LEU A 458 -16.06 -28.59 -47.92
C LEU A 458 -14.57 -28.92 -48.14
N ASP A 459 -13.84 -29.21 -47.08
CA ASP A 459 -12.39 -29.43 -47.10
C ASP A 459 -12.02 -30.48 -46.00
N PRO A 460 -11.97 -31.76 -46.39
CA PRO A 460 -11.65 -32.85 -45.46
C PRO A 460 -10.22 -32.76 -44.87
N ASP A 461 -9.27 -32.21 -45.62
CA ASP A 461 -7.87 -32.14 -45.20
C ASP A 461 -7.74 -31.07 -44.10
N THR A 462 -8.35 -29.89 -44.27
CA THR A 462 -8.44 -28.87 -43.25
C THR A 462 -9.23 -29.39 -42.03
N ALA A 463 -10.33 -30.09 -42.22
CA ALA A 463 -11.07 -30.69 -41.13
C ALA A 463 -10.24 -31.67 -40.32
N LYS A 464 -9.50 -32.56 -40.97
CA LYS A 464 -8.56 -33.49 -40.34
C LYS A 464 -7.50 -32.76 -39.51
N SER A 465 -6.89 -31.71 -40.04
CA SER A 465 -5.88 -30.93 -39.35
C SER A 465 -6.41 -30.32 -38.05
N TRP A 466 -7.66 -29.80 -38.05
CA TRP A 466 -8.27 -29.27 -36.84
C TRP A 466 -8.57 -30.34 -35.80
N PHE A 467 -9.10 -31.51 -36.24
CA PHE A 467 -9.33 -32.62 -35.34
C PHE A 467 -8.03 -33.19 -34.75
N GLU A 468 -6.95 -33.24 -35.52
CA GLU A 468 -5.61 -33.65 -35.01
C GLU A 468 -5.12 -32.74 -33.91
N LYS A 469 -5.30 -31.41 -34.05
CA LYS A 469 -4.91 -30.42 -33.01
C LYS A 469 -5.70 -30.63 -31.72
N ALA A 470 -6.99 -30.81 -31.79
CA ALA A 470 -7.84 -31.06 -30.62
C ALA A 470 -7.58 -32.46 -30.00
N ALA A 471 -7.40 -33.48 -30.82
CA ALA A 471 -7.10 -34.85 -30.36
C ALA A 471 -5.72 -34.93 -29.65
N ALA A 472 -4.74 -34.18 -30.09
CA ALA A 472 -3.44 -34.06 -29.42
C ALA A 472 -3.52 -33.52 -27.99
N GLN A 473 -4.58 -32.78 -27.67
CA GLN A 473 -4.92 -32.31 -26.33
C GLN A 473 -5.73 -33.31 -25.51
N GLY A 474 -6.02 -34.51 -26.08
CA GLY A 474 -6.81 -35.55 -25.42
C GLY A 474 -8.33 -35.38 -25.55
N PHE A 475 -8.82 -34.48 -26.42
CA PHE A 475 -10.26 -34.20 -26.55
C PHE A 475 -10.97 -35.34 -27.26
N ALA A 476 -11.81 -36.08 -26.54
CA ALA A 476 -12.45 -37.35 -27.00
C ALA A 476 -13.25 -37.19 -28.28
N ALA A 477 -14.07 -36.13 -28.40
CA ALA A 477 -14.91 -35.91 -29.59
C ALA A 477 -14.07 -35.70 -30.86
N ALA A 478 -12.87 -35.10 -30.76
CA ALA A 478 -11.96 -34.97 -31.90
C ALA A 478 -11.31 -36.31 -32.27
N GLN A 479 -10.98 -37.15 -31.29
CA GLN A 479 -10.47 -38.51 -31.54
C GLN A 479 -11.47 -39.38 -32.26
N GLU A 480 -12.74 -39.33 -31.82
CA GLU A 480 -13.85 -40.01 -32.50
C GLU A 480 -14.05 -39.49 -33.93
N ALA A 481 -13.99 -38.15 -34.11
CA ALA A 481 -14.12 -37.56 -35.44
C ALA A 481 -13.03 -37.98 -36.41
N LEU A 482 -11.76 -38.13 -35.93
CA LEU A 482 -10.64 -38.66 -36.72
C LEU A 482 -10.84 -40.12 -37.12
N GLN A 483 -11.34 -40.97 -36.20
CA GLN A 483 -11.64 -42.36 -36.49
C GLN A 483 -12.72 -42.46 -37.57
N ALA A 484 -13.69 -41.57 -37.61
CA ALA A 484 -14.75 -41.52 -38.60
C ALA A 484 -14.28 -41.03 -39.98
N LEU A 485 -13.12 -40.39 -40.08
CA LEU A 485 -12.50 -39.95 -41.35
C LEU A 485 -11.52 -40.98 -41.92
N SER A 486 -11.10 -41.99 -41.14
CA SER A 486 -10.25 -43.08 -41.56
C SER A 486 -11.07 -44.24 -42.14
#